data_5f04e114f8bb61b45d5ef5f2b78361ab
#
_entry.id   5f04e114f8bb61b45d5ef5f2b78361ab
#
_cell.length_a   1.000
_cell.length_b   1.000
_cell.length_c   1.000
_cell.angle_alpha   90.00
_cell.angle_beta   90.00
_cell.angle_gamma   90.00
#
_symmetry.space_group_name_H-M   'P 1'
#
loop_
_entity.id
_entity.type
_entity.pdbx_description
1 polymer ?
#
loop_
_entity_poly.entity_id
_entity_poly.type
_entity_poly.pdbx_seq_one_letter_code
_entity_poly.pdbx_strand_id
1 'polypeptide(L)'
;MDNNVGKGRKMKNWKRWLAAGCMAALLGIGTMGTTVMAMGGGGVDRSEAVAEEEKVPGARATSSTASSKAWKKLNGVCYNGSGQKLEGAITRGIDVSEWQDTIDWSKVKKSNVDFAFVRISYGLNHIDMKYDYNMKQAEKVGMPVGTYIYSLATTTQQAMKEAQLAIKKMNGYKVSYPVVYDIEYEKMRSLSSTQIANLAKAFCNEVKKAGYYPMIYCNTDWYDN
;
A
#
# COMPACT_ATOMS: atom_id res chain seq x y z
N MET A 1 -18.21 4.67 -33.83
CA MET A 1 -17.59 3.52 -33.16
C MET A 1 -17.18 3.99 -31.79
N ASP A 2 -18.00 3.65 -30.79
CA ASP A 2 -18.00 4.30 -29.47
C ASP A 2 -16.94 3.78 -28.54
N ASN A 3 -15.97 4.63 -28.20
CA ASN A 3 -14.96 4.39 -27.17
C ASN A 3 -15.42 4.94 -25.81
N ASN A 4 -16.59 4.50 -25.31
CA ASN A 4 -17.11 5.01 -24.01
C ASN A 4 -17.57 3.88 -23.08
N VAL A 5 -16.75 2.83 -22.90
CA VAL A 5 -17.05 1.75 -21.95
C VAL A 5 -15.84 1.56 -21.02
N GLY A 6 -15.85 2.21 -19.89
CA GLY A 6 -14.84 1.94 -18.86
C GLY A 6 -14.79 2.90 -17.68
N LYS A 7 -15.27 4.12 -17.81
CA LYS A 7 -15.10 5.13 -16.75
C LYS A 7 -16.18 5.11 -15.65
N GLY A 8 -17.34 4.51 -15.87
CA GLY A 8 -18.48 4.58 -14.95
C GLY A 8 -18.54 3.51 -13.85
N ARG A 9 -17.79 2.40 -13.94
CA ARG A 9 -17.89 1.31 -12.97
C ARG A 9 -16.93 1.40 -11.77
N LYS A 10 -15.87 2.19 -11.88
CA LYS A 10 -14.85 2.29 -10.82
C LYS A 10 -15.33 3.03 -9.57
N MET A 11 -16.31 3.93 -9.69
CA MET A 11 -16.79 4.77 -8.58
C MET A 11 -18.00 4.23 -7.80
N LYS A 12 -18.79 3.30 -8.36
CA LYS A 12 -20.03 2.81 -7.70
C LYS A 12 -19.78 1.95 -6.46
N ASN A 13 -18.66 1.23 -6.41
CA ASN A 13 -18.37 0.34 -5.29
C ASN A 13 -17.77 1.06 -4.07
N TRP A 14 -17.16 2.22 -4.27
CA TRP A 14 -16.54 3.01 -3.23
C TRP A 14 -17.54 3.57 -2.20
N LYS A 15 -18.68 4.09 -2.64
CA LYS A 15 -19.70 4.66 -1.75
C LYS A 15 -20.27 3.64 -0.75
N ARG A 16 -20.21 2.35 -1.05
CA ARG A 16 -20.67 1.29 -0.15
C ARG A 16 -19.68 0.98 0.98
N TRP A 17 -18.40 1.30 0.79
CA TRP A 17 -17.33 1.07 1.77
C TRP A 17 -17.17 2.26 2.73
N LEU A 18 -17.55 3.46 2.32
CA LEU A 18 -17.61 4.65 3.20
C LEU A 18 -18.62 4.49 4.34
N ALA A 19 -19.68 3.70 4.15
CA ALA A 19 -20.67 3.42 5.18
C ALA A 19 -20.18 2.40 6.23
N ALA A 20 -19.06 1.72 6.00
CA ALA A 20 -18.48 0.70 6.87
C ALA A 20 -17.25 1.16 7.68
N GLY A 21 -17.02 2.47 7.80
CA GLY A 21 -16.15 3.03 8.83
C GLY A 21 -14.65 2.72 8.70
N CYS A 22 -14.06 2.81 7.52
CA CYS A 22 -12.60 2.78 7.37
C CYS A 22 -12.15 3.84 6.37
N MET A 23 -11.88 5.04 6.87
CA MET A 23 -10.92 5.96 6.26
C MET A 23 -10.61 7.16 7.12
N ALA A 24 -9.36 7.28 7.51
CA ALA A 24 -8.77 8.55 7.85
C ALA A 24 -7.95 9.02 6.65
N ALA A 25 -8.51 9.91 5.85
CA ALA A 25 -7.74 10.75 4.97
C ALA A 25 -7.36 11.98 5.79
N LEU A 26 -6.09 12.14 6.11
CA LEU A 26 -5.56 13.38 6.67
C LEU A 26 -5.56 14.47 5.61
N LEU A 27 -6.65 15.22 5.54
CA LEU A 27 -6.66 16.61 5.10
C LEU A 27 -7.12 17.42 6.29
N GLY A 28 -6.24 18.26 6.79
CA GLY A 28 -6.27 18.97 8.03
C GLY A 28 -7.55 19.72 8.38
N ILE A 29 -7.64 19.96 9.69
CA ILE A 29 -8.53 20.78 10.50
C ILE A 29 -9.73 20.01 11.07
N GLY A 30 -9.65 19.74 12.36
CA GLY A 30 -10.79 19.46 13.23
C GLY A 30 -10.94 18.03 13.69
N THR A 31 -10.41 17.77 14.84
CA THR A 31 -10.81 16.80 15.89
C THR A 31 -11.56 15.54 15.50
N MET A 32 -10.97 14.44 15.90
CA MET A 32 -11.52 13.12 16.26
C MET A 32 -11.22 11.94 15.33
N GLY A 33 -10.59 10.95 15.96
CA GLY A 33 -10.67 9.55 15.55
C GLY A 33 -9.59 9.11 14.57
N THR A 34 -8.41 8.83 15.08
CA THR A 34 -7.37 8.07 14.38
C THR A 34 -7.87 6.67 14.08
N THR A 35 -8.28 6.44 12.85
CA THR A 35 -8.50 5.08 12.36
C THR A 35 -7.15 4.51 11.91
N VAL A 36 -6.54 3.70 12.76
CA VAL A 36 -5.30 3.00 12.43
C VAL A 36 -5.64 1.87 11.48
N MET A 37 -5.17 1.94 10.24
CA MET A 37 -5.12 0.76 9.39
C MET A 37 -4.00 -0.15 9.88
N ALA A 38 -4.39 -1.32 10.36
CA ALA A 38 -3.46 -2.35 10.74
C ALA A 38 -2.93 -3.07 9.49
N MET A 39 -1.78 -2.66 9.01
CA MET A 39 -1.03 -3.38 7.98
C MET A 39 -0.03 -4.29 8.69
N GLY A 40 -0.25 -5.60 8.62
CA GLY A 40 0.71 -6.60 9.09
C GLY A 40 1.75 -6.84 8.02
N GLY A 41 2.72 -5.96 7.92
CA GLY A 41 3.97 -6.24 7.23
C GLY A 41 4.83 -7.09 8.16
N GLY A 42 5.36 -8.21 7.69
CA GLY A 42 6.47 -8.88 8.36
C GLY A 42 7.66 -7.93 8.31
N GLY A 43 7.84 -7.14 9.39
CA GLY A 43 8.88 -6.15 9.46
C GLY A 43 10.25 -6.80 9.34
N VAL A 44 10.87 -6.64 8.19
CA VAL A 44 12.32 -6.56 8.12
C VAL A 44 12.62 -5.14 8.53
N ASP A 45 13.41 -5.00 9.58
CA ASP A 45 13.91 -3.71 10.04
C ASP A 45 14.55 -3.00 8.84
N ARG A 46 13.92 -1.92 8.35
CA ARG A 46 14.33 -1.22 7.14
C ARG A 46 15.47 -0.23 7.38
N SER A 47 15.93 -0.07 8.63
CA SER A 47 17.01 0.85 8.98
C SER A 47 18.37 0.45 8.40
N GLU A 48 18.55 -0.82 8.01
CA GLU A 48 19.82 -1.33 7.46
C GLU A 48 19.85 -1.46 5.92
N ALA A 49 18.73 -1.27 5.22
CA ALA A 49 18.64 -1.50 3.77
C ALA A 49 19.04 -0.31 2.89
N VAL A 50 19.53 0.78 3.46
CA VAL A 50 19.80 2.04 2.71
C VAL A 50 21.29 2.24 2.40
N ALA A 51 22.17 1.36 2.81
CA ALA A 51 23.62 1.65 2.77
C ALA A 51 24.43 0.84 1.76
N GLU A 52 23.93 -0.07 0.96
CA GLU A 52 24.79 -0.74 -0.04
C GLU A 52 24.05 -1.21 -1.28
N GLU A 53 24.39 -0.60 -2.39
CA GLU A 53 24.23 -1.11 -3.75
C GLU A 53 25.30 -2.20 -3.98
N GLU A 54 25.26 -3.30 -3.21
CA GLU A 54 26.07 -4.49 -3.48
C GLU A 54 25.46 -5.76 -2.88
N LYS A 55 25.12 -6.71 -3.79
CA LYS A 55 24.90 -8.14 -3.55
C LYS A 55 24.10 -8.53 -2.32
N VAL A 56 22.79 -8.59 -2.46
CA VAL A 56 21.97 -9.34 -1.51
C VAL A 56 21.99 -10.82 -1.92
N PRO A 57 22.59 -11.73 -1.12
CA PRO A 57 22.39 -13.16 -1.30
C PRO A 57 20.91 -13.46 -1.07
N GLY A 58 20.30 -14.21 -2.00
CA GLY A 58 18.90 -14.55 -1.94
C GLY A 58 18.47 -15.05 -0.56
N ALA A 59 17.55 -14.33 0.06
CA ALA A 59 16.88 -14.77 1.27
C ALA A 59 16.09 -16.04 0.94
N ARG A 60 16.69 -17.18 1.23
CA ARG A 60 16.04 -18.49 1.16
C ARG A 60 14.89 -18.47 2.14
N ALA A 61 13.66 -18.58 1.63
CA ALA A 61 12.47 -18.76 2.43
C ALA A 61 12.63 -20.04 3.28
N THR A 62 13.07 -19.87 4.51
CA THR A 62 12.99 -20.92 5.51
C THR A 62 11.53 -21.08 5.87
N SER A 63 11.03 -22.30 5.93
CA SER A 63 9.66 -22.64 6.29
C SER A 63 9.27 -21.88 7.56
N SER A 64 8.42 -20.89 7.42
CA SER A 64 8.04 -20.04 8.52
C SER A 64 7.06 -20.78 9.42
N THR A 65 7.49 -21.11 10.61
CA THR A 65 6.58 -21.03 11.76
C THR A 65 5.95 -19.65 11.70
N ALA A 66 4.63 -19.57 11.47
CA ALA A 66 3.91 -18.32 11.42
C ALA A 66 4.30 -17.48 12.64
N SER A 67 4.83 -16.28 12.43
CA SER A 67 5.31 -15.44 13.50
C SER A 67 4.22 -15.31 14.56
N SER A 68 4.51 -15.65 15.81
CA SER A 68 3.59 -15.49 16.95
C SER A 68 3.12 -14.05 17.11
N LYS A 69 3.81 -13.10 16.50
CA LYS A 69 3.53 -11.65 16.47
C LYS A 69 2.70 -11.20 15.27
N ALA A 70 2.26 -12.11 14.40
CA ALA A 70 1.40 -11.72 13.27
C ALA A 70 0.04 -11.20 13.75
N TRP A 71 -0.43 -10.13 13.12
CA TRP A 71 -1.78 -9.63 13.33
C TRP A 71 -2.80 -10.70 12.93
N LYS A 72 -3.89 -10.80 13.68
CA LYS A 72 -4.88 -11.88 13.54
C LYS A 72 -6.28 -11.31 13.37
N LYS A 73 -7.12 -12.02 12.64
CA LYS A 73 -8.56 -11.81 12.61
C LYS A 73 -9.24 -13.10 13.05
N LEU A 74 -9.90 -13.09 14.20
CA LEU A 74 -10.58 -14.25 14.79
C LEU A 74 -12.02 -13.87 15.05
N ASN A 75 -12.96 -14.66 14.52
CA ASN A 75 -14.39 -14.43 14.67
C ASN A 75 -14.83 -13.00 14.33
N GLY A 76 -14.26 -12.42 13.26
CA GLY A 76 -14.55 -11.06 12.83
C GLY A 76 -13.83 -9.94 13.60
N VAL A 77 -13.10 -10.27 14.67
CA VAL A 77 -12.37 -9.31 15.49
C VAL A 77 -10.89 -9.29 15.11
N CYS A 78 -10.33 -8.09 14.89
CA CYS A 78 -8.91 -7.90 14.57
C CYS A 78 -8.08 -7.69 15.84
N TYR A 79 -6.88 -8.28 15.84
CA TYR A 79 -5.91 -8.21 16.94
C TYR A 79 -4.54 -7.83 16.37
N ASN A 80 -3.78 -6.99 17.09
CA ASN A 80 -2.39 -6.68 16.75
C ASN A 80 -1.44 -7.84 17.12
N GLY A 81 -0.14 -7.66 16.85
CA GLY A 81 0.89 -8.66 17.13
C GLY A 81 1.09 -8.97 18.62
N SER A 82 0.69 -8.09 19.52
CA SER A 82 0.69 -8.33 20.99
C SER A 82 -0.59 -8.99 21.51
N GLY A 83 -1.55 -9.29 20.62
CA GLY A 83 -2.82 -9.90 21.00
C GLY A 83 -3.85 -8.92 21.53
N GLN A 84 -3.63 -7.62 21.43
CA GLN A 84 -4.61 -6.61 21.81
C GLN A 84 -5.66 -6.46 20.72
N LYS A 85 -6.93 -6.37 21.11
CA LYS A 85 -8.04 -6.08 20.22
C LYS A 85 -7.89 -4.69 19.61
N LEU A 86 -8.13 -4.59 18.31
CA LEU A 86 -8.14 -3.32 17.60
C LEU A 86 -9.59 -2.86 17.45
N GLU A 87 -9.97 -1.88 18.25
CA GLU A 87 -11.34 -1.36 18.24
C GLU A 87 -11.65 -0.70 16.88
N GLY A 88 -12.83 -1.01 16.35
CA GLY A 88 -13.29 -0.51 15.06
C GLY A 88 -12.63 -1.13 13.83
N ALA A 89 -11.60 -1.98 13.97
CA ALA A 89 -11.00 -2.69 12.87
C ALA A 89 -11.86 -3.89 12.46
N ILE A 90 -12.38 -3.88 11.24
CA ILE A 90 -13.25 -4.93 10.71
C ILE A 90 -12.60 -5.71 9.58
N THR A 91 -11.52 -5.21 8.99
CA THR A 91 -10.78 -5.85 7.90
C THR A 91 -9.30 -5.95 8.23
N ARG A 92 -8.67 -6.99 7.68
CA ARG A 92 -7.23 -7.25 7.81
C ARG A 92 -6.62 -7.31 6.41
N GLY A 93 -5.59 -6.52 6.17
CA GLY A 93 -4.82 -6.52 4.92
C GLY A 93 -3.39 -6.97 5.12
N ILE A 94 -2.72 -7.16 3.99
CA ILE A 94 -1.27 -7.33 3.89
C ILE A 94 -0.73 -6.38 2.83
N ASP A 95 0.52 -5.99 2.94
CA ASP A 95 1.29 -5.42 1.85
C ASP A 95 2.31 -6.44 1.36
N VAL A 96 2.59 -6.42 0.06
CA VAL A 96 3.48 -7.38 -0.59
C VAL A 96 4.30 -6.73 -1.69
N SER A 97 5.48 -7.27 -1.90
CA SER A 97 6.42 -6.88 -2.94
C SER A 97 7.20 -8.10 -3.44
N GLU A 98 8.22 -7.87 -4.24
CA GLU A 98 9.17 -8.93 -4.65
C GLU A 98 9.90 -9.59 -3.47
N TRP A 99 9.98 -8.92 -2.32
CA TRP A 99 10.63 -9.45 -1.12
C TRP A 99 9.92 -10.67 -0.51
N GLN A 100 8.65 -10.87 -0.80
CA GLN A 100 7.89 -12.05 -0.41
C GLN A 100 8.00 -13.19 -1.42
N ASP A 101 8.80 -13.00 -2.50
CA ASP A 101 8.98 -13.95 -3.59
C ASP A 101 7.65 -14.46 -4.19
N THR A 102 7.48 -15.73 -4.38
CA THR A 102 6.29 -16.31 -5.01
C THR A 102 5.24 -16.65 -3.97
N ILE A 103 4.18 -15.87 -3.94
CA ILE A 103 3.09 -15.98 -2.97
C ILE A 103 2.03 -16.97 -3.45
N ASP A 104 1.62 -17.89 -2.57
CA ASP A 104 0.41 -18.71 -2.74
C ASP A 104 -0.83 -17.91 -2.33
N TRP A 105 -1.41 -17.20 -3.27
CA TRP A 105 -2.57 -16.35 -3.03
C TRP A 105 -3.81 -17.11 -2.58
N SER A 106 -3.92 -18.41 -2.89
CA SER A 106 -4.99 -19.27 -2.38
C SER A 106 -4.85 -19.47 -0.87
N LYS A 107 -3.62 -19.64 -0.36
CA LYS A 107 -3.38 -19.70 1.09
C LYS A 107 -3.63 -18.37 1.75
N VAL A 108 -3.19 -17.25 1.14
CA VAL A 108 -3.46 -15.90 1.66
C VAL A 108 -4.96 -15.70 1.83
N LYS A 109 -5.77 -16.02 0.81
CA LYS A 109 -7.23 -15.88 0.87
C LYS A 109 -7.86 -16.71 2.00
N LYS A 110 -7.35 -17.92 2.22
CA LYS A 110 -7.82 -18.81 3.30
C LYS A 110 -7.39 -18.37 4.70
N SER A 111 -6.44 -17.45 4.82
CA SER A 111 -5.88 -16.99 6.10
C SER A 111 -6.58 -15.77 6.69
N ASN A 112 -7.86 -15.53 6.35
CA ASN A 112 -8.66 -14.39 6.81
C ASN A 112 -8.01 -13.02 6.46
N VAL A 113 -7.36 -12.94 5.29
CA VAL A 113 -6.90 -11.69 4.69
C VAL A 113 -8.01 -11.15 3.79
N ASP A 114 -8.43 -9.92 4.04
CA ASP A 114 -9.56 -9.29 3.34
C ASP A 114 -9.12 -8.51 2.10
N PHE A 115 -7.90 -7.94 2.10
CA PHE A 115 -7.32 -7.16 1.00
C PHE A 115 -5.79 -7.20 1.01
N ALA A 116 -5.20 -6.76 -0.09
CA ALA A 116 -3.75 -6.61 -0.19
C ALA A 116 -3.35 -5.29 -0.85
N PHE A 117 -2.19 -4.75 -0.46
CA PHE A 117 -1.49 -3.72 -1.20
C PHE A 117 -0.29 -4.33 -1.92
N VAL A 118 -0.19 -4.12 -3.24
CA VAL A 118 0.86 -4.69 -4.08
C VAL A 118 1.80 -3.58 -4.53
N ARG A 119 3.10 -3.74 -4.25
CA ARG A 119 4.10 -2.74 -4.67
C ARG A 119 4.21 -2.70 -6.19
N ILE A 120 4.10 -1.49 -6.75
CA ILE A 120 4.34 -1.23 -8.17
C ILE A 120 5.83 -1.09 -8.44
N SER A 121 6.49 -0.26 -7.63
CA SER A 121 7.89 0.08 -7.84
C SER A 121 8.55 0.65 -6.59
N TYR A 122 9.86 0.69 -6.67
CA TYR A 122 10.75 1.44 -5.78
C TYR A 122 11.31 2.61 -6.61
N GLY A 123 10.75 3.82 -6.44
CA GLY A 123 10.99 4.95 -7.32
C GLY A 123 10.55 4.70 -8.76
N LEU A 124 11.18 5.43 -9.68
CA LEU A 124 10.84 5.38 -11.12
C LEU A 124 11.54 4.24 -11.88
N ASN A 125 12.69 3.79 -11.41
CA ASN A 125 13.59 2.95 -12.19
C ASN A 125 13.53 1.46 -11.84
N HIS A 126 13.00 1.11 -10.68
CA HIS A 126 12.88 -0.28 -10.25
C HIS A 126 11.42 -0.70 -10.15
N ILE A 127 10.92 -1.30 -11.21
CA ILE A 127 9.59 -1.93 -11.21
C ILE A 127 9.69 -3.23 -10.42
N ASP A 128 8.76 -3.43 -9.51
CA ASP A 128 8.70 -4.66 -8.71
C ASP A 128 8.50 -5.87 -9.60
N MET A 129 9.44 -6.81 -9.55
CA MET A 129 9.47 -7.99 -10.44
C MET A 129 8.28 -8.93 -10.20
N LYS A 130 7.63 -8.85 -9.06
CA LYS A 130 6.46 -9.68 -8.72
C LYS A 130 5.13 -8.94 -8.89
N TYR A 131 5.15 -7.66 -9.31
CA TYR A 131 3.93 -6.86 -9.43
C TYR A 131 2.87 -7.55 -10.30
N ASP A 132 3.21 -7.86 -11.54
CA ASP A 132 2.25 -8.46 -12.48
C ASP A 132 1.78 -9.85 -12.02
N TYR A 133 2.68 -10.64 -11.42
CA TYR A 133 2.34 -11.93 -10.82
C TYR A 133 1.33 -11.74 -9.68
N ASN A 134 1.64 -10.88 -8.73
CA ASN A 134 0.80 -10.65 -7.56
C ASN A 134 -0.57 -10.10 -7.94
N MET A 135 -0.63 -9.13 -8.87
CA MET A 135 -1.90 -8.58 -9.36
C MET A 135 -2.78 -9.65 -10.01
N LYS A 136 -2.20 -10.46 -10.91
CA LYS A 136 -2.94 -11.53 -11.60
C LYS A 136 -3.43 -12.63 -10.65
N GLN A 137 -2.58 -13.06 -9.70
CA GLN A 137 -2.94 -14.12 -8.79
C GLN A 137 -3.93 -13.65 -7.71
N ALA A 138 -3.80 -12.42 -7.23
CA ALA A 138 -4.77 -11.81 -6.32
C ALA A 138 -6.16 -11.69 -6.98
N GLU A 139 -6.23 -11.25 -8.23
CA GLU A 139 -7.48 -11.17 -9.00
C GLU A 139 -8.11 -12.55 -9.19
N LYS A 140 -7.31 -13.56 -9.53
CA LYS A 140 -7.75 -14.95 -9.73
C LYS A 140 -8.46 -15.53 -8.50
N VAL A 141 -8.02 -15.18 -7.29
CA VAL A 141 -8.64 -15.64 -6.04
C VAL A 141 -9.69 -14.66 -5.50
N GLY A 142 -10.02 -13.61 -6.24
CA GLY A 142 -10.97 -12.58 -5.82
C GLY A 142 -10.50 -11.78 -4.60
N MET A 143 -9.18 -11.55 -4.47
CA MET A 143 -8.61 -10.68 -3.45
C MET A 143 -8.74 -9.23 -3.90
N PRO A 144 -9.41 -8.36 -3.13
CA PRO A 144 -9.40 -6.93 -3.40
C PRO A 144 -7.99 -6.36 -3.22
N VAL A 145 -7.54 -5.52 -4.17
CA VAL A 145 -6.19 -4.97 -4.13
C VAL A 145 -6.17 -3.45 -4.23
N GLY A 146 -5.25 -2.86 -3.49
CA GLY A 146 -4.66 -1.56 -3.72
C GLY A 146 -3.23 -1.73 -4.21
N THR A 147 -2.59 -0.61 -4.49
CA THR A 147 -1.19 -0.63 -4.94
C THR A 147 -0.38 0.44 -4.21
N TYR A 148 0.94 0.29 -4.19
CA TYR A 148 1.79 1.33 -3.64
C TYR A 148 3.08 1.52 -4.43
N ILE A 149 3.63 2.72 -4.32
CA ILE A 149 4.98 3.05 -4.73
C ILE A 149 5.76 3.44 -3.48
N TYR A 150 6.90 2.77 -3.23
CA TYR A 150 7.91 3.27 -2.33
C TYR A 150 8.59 4.45 -3.03
N SER A 151 8.35 5.66 -2.56
CA SER A 151 8.82 6.86 -3.27
C SER A 151 10.29 7.14 -3.03
N LEU A 152 10.99 7.51 -4.10
CA LEU A 152 12.34 8.09 -4.06
C LEU A 152 12.36 9.56 -4.49
N ALA A 153 11.19 10.18 -4.65
CA ALA A 153 11.07 11.54 -5.14
C ALA A 153 11.55 12.56 -4.11
N THR A 154 12.37 13.48 -4.54
CA THR A 154 12.78 14.66 -3.77
C THR A 154 12.27 15.97 -4.39
N THR A 155 11.56 15.86 -5.52
CA THR A 155 10.91 16.99 -6.20
C THR A 155 9.48 16.64 -6.58
N THR A 156 8.60 17.64 -6.66
CA THR A 156 7.20 17.45 -7.07
C THR A 156 7.07 16.85 -8.46
N GLN A 157 8.00 17.17 -9.37
CA GLN A 157 8.01 16.59 -10.71
C GLN A 157 8.31 15.09 -10.68
N GLN A 158 9.22 14.63 -9.81
CA GLN A 158 9.46 13.20 -9.62
C GLN A 158 8.23 12.50 -9.03
N ALA A 159 7.60 13.09 -8.00
CA ALA A 159 6.38 12.55 -7.41
C ALA A 159 5.22 12.43 -8.43
N MET A 160 5.05 13.41 -9.32
CA MET A 160 4.10 13.33 -10.44
C MET A 160 4.43 12.19 -11.39
N LYS A 161 5.71 11.99 -11.75
CA LYS A 161 6.13 10.88 -12.61
C LYS A 161 5.91 9.52 -11.94
N GLU A 162 6.12 9.40 -10.64
CA GLU A 162 5.79 8.19 -9.87
C GLU A 162 4.29 7.89 -9.91
N ALA A 163 3.44 8.91 -9.76
CA ALA A 163 1.99 8.75 -9.90
C ALA A 163 1.60 8.30 -11.32
N GLN A 164 2.17 8.89 -12.35
CA GLN A 164 1.94 8.52 -13.75
C GLN A 164 2.38 7.08 -14.04
N LEU A 165 3.52 6.67 -13.47
CA LEU A 165 3.98 5.28 -13.53
C LEU A 165 2.97 4.33 -12.88
N ALA A 166 2.47 4.68 -11.69
CA ALA A 166 1.46 3.88 -11.00
C ALA A 166 0.19 3.74 -11.85
N ILE A 167 -0.33 4.84 -12.38
CA ILE A 167 -1.52 4.86 -13.24
C ILE A 167 -1.32 3.98 -14.48
N LYS A 168 -0.15 4.09 -15.12
CA LYS A 168 0.20 3.27 -16.28
C LYS A 168 0.24 1.79 -15.92
N LYS A 169 0.86 1.42 -14.81
CA LYS A 169 1.01 0.02 -14.37
C LYS A 169 -0.30 -0.61 -13.92
N MET A 170 -1.20 0.17 -13.35
CA MET A 170 -2.53 -0.30 -12.95
C MET A 170 -3.48 -0.51 -14.12
N ASN A 171 -3.15 -0.01 -15.31
CA ASN A 171 -4.02 -0.16 -16.48
C ASN A 171 -4.19 -1.65 -16.83
N GLY A 172 -5.45 -2.07 -16.97
CA GLY A 172 -5.80 -3.49 -17.23
C GLY A 172 -6.05 -4.32 -15.97
N TYR A 173 -5.73 -3.83 -14.77
CA TYR A 173 -6.01 -4.50 -13.51
C TYR A 173 -7.21 -3.87 -12.78
N LYS A 174 -7.92 -4.70 -12.00
CA LYS A 174 -9.00 -4.25 -11.12
C LYS A 174 -8.42 -3.78 -9.78
N VAL A 175 -8.12 -2.48 -9.68
CA VAL A 175 -7.69 -1.85 -8.43
C VAL A 175 -8.91 -1.29 -7.72
N SER A 176 -9.25 -1.81 -6.54
CA SER A 176 -10.45 -1.46 -5.76
C SER A 176 -10.15 -0.79 -4.42
N TYR A 177 -8.91 -0.81 -4.00
CA TYR A 177 -8.36 -0.14 -2.82
C TYR A 177 -7.47 1.05 -3.24
N PRO A 178 -7.05 1.91 -2.29
CA PRO A 178 -6.25 3.08 -2.60
C PRO A 178 -4.94 2.80 -3.36
N VAL A 179 -4.44 3.86 -3.99
CA VAL A 179 -3.07 3.95 -4.52
C VAL A 179 -2.24 4.71 -3.51
N VAL A 180 -1.29 4.03 -2.91
CA VAL A 180 -0.54 4.53 -1.76
C VAL A 180 0.77 5.17 -2.20
N TYR A 181 1.02 6.36 -1.68
CA TYR A 181 2.30 7.03 -1.72
C TYR A 181 3.05 6.75 -0.44
N ASP A 182 4.07 5.90 -0.50
CA ASP A 182 4.87 5.45 0.65
C ASP A 182 6.08 6.39 0.81
N ILE A 183 6.05 7.21 1.88
CA ILE A 183 7.02 8.27 2.18
C ILE A 183 7.92 7.81 3.34
N GLU A 184 8.99 7.11 3.00
CA GLU A 184 9.97 6.63 4.00
C GLU A 184 11.42 6.79 3.53
N TYR A 185 11.65 7.44 2.37
CA TYR A 185 12.99 7.55 1.79
C TYR A 185 13.87 8.50 2.58
N GLU A 186 14.99 7.99 3.09
CA GLU A 186 15.87 8.72 4.01
C GLU A 186 16.32 10.09 3.46
N LYS A 187 16.58 10.21 2.15
CA LYS A 187 16.95 11.49 1.55
C LYS A 187 15.83 12.55 1.61
N MET A 188 14.59 12.16 1.80
CA MET A 188 13.51 13.13 2.02
C MET A 188 13.63 13.85 3.36
N ARG A 189 14.38 13.32 4.35
CA ARG A 189 14.61 14.00 5.64
C ARG A 189 15.35 15.33 5.51
N SER A 190 16.06 15.54 4.41
CA SER A 190 16.67 16.85 4.11
C SER A 190 15.66 17.89 3.61
N LEU A 191 14.44 17.50 3.31
CA LEU A 191 13.37 18.38 2.86
C LEU A 191 12.60 18.94 4.07
N SER A 192 12.07 20.16 3.92
CA SER A 192 11.14 20.69 4.91
C SER A 192 9.78 19.95 4.85
N SER A 193 9.03 19.98 5.94
CA SER A 193 7.67 19.43 6.00
C SER A 193 6.75 19.97 4.89
N THR A 194 6.91 21.25 4.54
CA THR A 194 6.18 21.86 3.40
C THR A 194 6.59 21.24 2.07
N GLN A 195 7.86 20.96 1.85
CA GLN A 195 8.32 20.28 0.62
C GLN A 195 7.78 18.85 0.55
N ILE A 196 7.85 18.08 1.63
CA ILE A 196 7.28 16.71 1.70
C ILE A 196 5.77 16.75 1.44
N ALA A 197 5.03 17.68 2.05
CA ALA A 197 3.60 17.87 1.79
C ALA A 197 3.31 18.20 0.32
N ASN A 198 4.19 18.95 -0.34
CA ASN A 198 4.04 19.26 -1.77
C ASN A 198 4.32 18.03 -2.66
N LEU A 199 5.26 17.15 -2.30
CA LEU A 199 5.44 15.85 -2.98
C LEU A 199 4.17 15.02 -2.89
N ALA A 200 3.63 14.86 -1.68
CA ALA A 200 2.41 14.10 -1.43
C ALA A 200 1.21 14.68 -2.21
N LYS A 201 1.04 16.00 -2.20
CA LYS A 201 -0.01 16.68 -2.98
C LYS A 201 0.13 16.42 -4.48
N ALA A 202 1.36 16.50 -5.01
CA ALA A 202 1.63 16.29 -6.44
C ALA A 202 1.24 14.86 -6.86
N PHE A 203 1.66 13.85 -6.11
CA PHE A 203 1.28 12.45 -6.34
C PHE A 203 -0.24 12.25 -6.25
N CYS A 204 -0.85 12.68 -5.14
CA CYS A 204 -2.27 12.49 -4.88
C CYS A 204 -3.17 13.15 -5.94
N ASN A 205 -2.78 14.32 -6.44
CA ASN A 205 -3.53 15.02 -7.47
C ASN A 205 -3.54 14.25 -8.80
N GLU A 206 -2.42 13.70 -9.24
CA GLU A 206 -2.35 12.88 -10.46
C GLU A 206 -3.19 11.60 -10.32
N VAL A 207 -3.08 10.91 -9.18
CA VAL A 207 -3.89 9.71 -8.88
C VAL A 207 -5.38 10.02 -8.90
N LYS A 208 -5.81 11.14 -8.28
CA LYS A 208 -7.20 11.60 -8.30
C LYS A 208 -7.70 11.94 -9.71
N LYS A 209 -6.91 12.65 -10.50
CA LYS A 209 -7.25 12.97 -11.91
C LYS A 209 -7.51 11.71 -12.73
N ALA A 210 -6.78 10.64 -12.47
CA ALA A 210 -6.96 9.35 -13.12
C ALA A 210 -8.18 8.55 -12.60
N GLY A 211 -8.90 9.06 -11.60
CA GLY A 211 -10.11 8.44 -11.03
C GLY A 211 -9.82 7.37 -9.99
N TYR A 212 -8.59 7.32 -9.45
CA TYR A 212 -8.24 6.45 -8.33
C TYR A 212 -8.28 7.21 -7.01
N TYR A 213 -8.26 6.46 -5.91
CA TYR A 213 -8.22 7.02 -4.58
C TYR A 213 -6.78 7.02 -4.04
N PRO A 214 -6.18 8.18 -3.76
CA PRO A 214 -4.84 8.22 -3.19
C PRO A 214 -4.87 8.04 -1.69
N MET A 215 -3.80 7.46 -1.15
CA MET A 215 -3.49 7.37 0.27
C MET A 215 -2.00 7.67 0.47
N ILE A 216 -1.65 8.18 1.64
CA ILE A 216 -0.27 8.38 2.06
C ILE A 216 0.04 7.35 3.14
N TYR A 217 1.22 6.75 3.08
CA TYR A 217 1.78 5.93 4.13
C TYR A 217 3.15 6.48 4.55
N CYS A 218 3.41 6.42 5.84
CA CYS A 218 4.73 6.56 6.43
C CYS A 218 4.76 5.72 7.71
N ASN A 219 5.95 5.34 8.19
CA ASN A 219 6.09 4.71 9.48
C ASN A 219 6.00 5.74 10.63
N THR A 220 5.97 5.25 11.88
CA THR A 220 5.83 6.10 13.07
C THR A 220 6.99 7.09 13.23
N ASP A 221 8.23 6.68 12.90
CA ASP A 221 9.39 7.56 12.96
C ASP A 221 9.25 8.78 12.01
N TRP A 222 8.68 8.58 10.83
CA TRP A 222 8.36 9.66 9.90
C TRP A 222 7.16 10.50 10.29
N TYR A 223 6.25 9.92 11.07
CA TYR A 223 5.06 10.63 11.55
C TYR A 223 5.38 11.53 12.74
N ASP A 224 6.28 11.08 13.63
CA ASP A 224 6.60 11.75 14.90
C ASP A 224 7.72 12.79 14.76
N ASN A 225 8.55 12.76 13.69
CA ASN A 225 9.70 13.60 13.43
C ASN A 225 9.61 14.33 12.09
#